data_c61e9d960044c87f401298bc81943cd6
#
_entry.id   c61e9d960044c87f401298bc81943cd6
#
_cell.length_a   1.000
_cell.length_b   1.000
_cell.length_c   1.000
_cell.angle_alpha   90.00
_cell.angle_beta   90.00
_cell.angle_gamma   90.00
#
_symmetry.space_group_name_H-M   'P 1'
#
loop_
_entity.id
_entity.type
_entity.pdbx_description
1 polymer ?
#
loop_
_entity_poly.entity_id
_entity_poly.type
_entity_poly.pdbx_seq_one_letter_code
_entity_poly.pdbx_strand_id
1 'polypeptide(L)'
;TLLHNENLRWQRNQNAEIGLDVNIARTRISLVGYFNRTKLPYKYASTYTPFSYDVLQLPDGFTMPTNPQINIDNQTGMVYIRDNASSYWTPMDVKVTDQTFVKSTSPDNGMDVIRRGAEMIVDFPEITPIRTQFRVDAAYTYTKYIDNSLSYYYQNGWSHTSLANRSYQYVGIYANGDNLSTTANGKRTHSLDANITAITRIPKARLTVSYT
;
A
#
# COMPACT_ATOMS: atom_id res chain seq x y z
N THR A 1 10.93 -7.21 10.34
CA THR A 1 10.30 -7.53 11.64
C THR A 1 9.00 -6.78 11.75
N LEU A 2 7.92 -7.47 12.11
CA LEU A 2 6.63 -6.85 12.39
C LEU A 2 6.65 -6.40 13.86
N LEU A 3 6.49 -5.10 14.08
CA LEU A 3 6.45 -4.54 15.43
C LEU A 3 5.01 -4.52 15.94
N HIS A 4 4.87 -4.72 17.25
CA HIS A 4 3.61 -4.53 17.94
C HIS A 4 3.36 -3.03 18.21
N ASN A 5 2.11 -2.58 18.05
CA ASN A 5 1.68 -1.22 18.37
C ASN A 5 0.63 -1.26 19.49
N GLU A 6 1.04 -0.90 20.70
CA GLU A 6 0.15 -0.88 21.88
C GLU A 6 -0.94 0.21 21.78
N ASN A 7 -0.74 1.22 20.95
CA ASN A 7 -1.68 2.31 20.75
C ASN A 7 -2.71 2.03 19.65
N LEU A 8 -2.68 0.84 19.04
CA LEU A 8 -3.62 0.47 18.00
C LEU A 8 -5.05 0.46 18.53
N ARG A 9 -5.92 1.21 17.86
CA ARG A 9 -7.35 1.32 18.22
C ARG A 9 -8.22 0.60 17.20
N TRP A 10 -9.39 0.17 17.65
CA TRP A 10 -10.37 -0.46 16.78
C TRP A 10 -10.87 0.48 15.69
N GLN A 11 -10.85 0.00 14.48
CA GLN A 11 -11.52 0.62 13.34
C GLN A 11 -13.03 0.65 13.58
N ARG A 12 -13.68 1.74 13.21
CA ARG A 12 -15.12 1.91 13.33
C ARG A 12 -15.71 2.35 12.00
N ASN A 13 -16.77 1.67 11.57
CA ASN A 13 -17.53 2.04 10.38
C ASN A 13 -18.87 2.65 10.78
N GLN A 14 -19.23 3.75 10.14
CA GLN A 14 -20.51 4.45 10.26
C GLN A 14 -21.12 4.49 8.87
N ASN A 15 -22.31 3.91 8.73
CA ASN A 15 -23.04 3.85 7.47
C ASN A 15 -24.41 4.50 7.67
N ALA A 16 -24.81 5.30 6.70
CA ALA A 16 -26.16 5.84 6.60
C ALA A 16 -26.61 5.72 5.14
N GLU A 17 -27.83 5.32 4.94
CA GLU A 17 -28.44 5.16 3.62
C GLU A 17 -29.88 5.66 3.66
N ILE A 18 -30.29 6.28 2.57
CA ILE A 18 -31.68 6.67 2.34
C ILE A 18 -32.07 6.29 0.92
N GLY A 19 -33.21 5.61 0.79
CA GLY A 19 -33.71 5.17 -0.50
C GLY A 19 -35.10 5.71 -0.77
N LEU A 20 -35.41 5.91 -2.05
CA LEU A 20 -36.73 6.30 -2.54
C LEU A 20 -37.08 5.48 -3.78
N ASP A 21 -38.17 4.74 -3.73
CA ASP A 21 -38.76 4.03 -4.88
C ASP A 21 -40.06 4.72 -5.31
N VAL A 22 -40.15 5.07 -6.59
CA VAL A 22 -41.32 5.74 -7.16
C VAL A 22 -41.73 5.04 -8.45
N ASN A 23 -43.03 4.82 -8.60
CA ASN A 23 -43.63 4.30 -9.82
C ASN A 23 -44.48 5.37 -10.49
N ILE A 24 -44.09 5.83 -11.68
CA ILE A 24 -44.82 6.85 -12.46
C ILE A 24 -45.04 6.31 -13.86
N ALA A 25 -46.28 6.23 -14.30
CA ALA A 25 -46.64 5.80 -15.66
C ALA A 25 -45.98 4.49 -16.10
N ARG A 26 -45.91 3.50 -15.21
CA ARG A 26 -45.23 2.19 -15.40
C ARG A 26 -43.71 2.25 -15.44
N THR A 27 -43.11 3.41 -15.22
CA THR A 27 -41.65 3.55 -15.05
C THR A 27 -41.35 3.45 -13.55
N ARG A 28 -40.48 2.56 -13.18
CA ARG A 28 -39.92 2.47 -11.81
C ARG A 28 -38.65 3.26 -11.72
N ILE A 29 -38.55 4.14 -10.75
CA ILE A 29 -37.38 4.92 -10.42
C ILE A 29 -36.98 4.58 -9.00
N SER A 30 -35.77 4.07 -8.82
CA SER A 30 -35.13 3.80 -7.53
C SER A 30 -33.95 4.74 -7.36
N LEU A 31 -33.93 5.49 -6.27
CA LEU A 31 -32.85 6.42 -5.91
C LEU A 31 -32.34 6.03 -4.54
N VAL A 32 -31.02 5.90 -4.39
CA VAL A 32 -30.39 5.60 -3.12
C VAL A 32 -29.24 6.60 -2.91
N GLY A 33 -29.27 7.26 -1.75
CA GLY A 33 -28.16 8.07 -1.29
C GLY A 33 -27.47 7.41 -0.12
N TYR A 34 -26.14 7.41 -0.11
CA TYR A 34 -25.40 6.77 0.98
C TYR A 34 -24.25 7.64 1.50
N PHE A 35 -23.93 7.42 2.76
CA PHE A 35 -22.79 7.99 3.44
C PHE A 35 -22.09 6.92 4.26
N ASN A 36 -20.78 6.80 4.05
CA ASN A 36 -19.93 5.83 4.68
C ASN A 36 -18.72 6.53 5.28
N ARG A 37 -18.44 6.32 6.56
CA ARG A 37 -17.24 6.84 7.22
C ARG A 37 -16.54 5.74 7.97
N THR A 38 -15.32 5.47 7.57
CA THR A 38 -14.42 4.60 8.32
C THR A 38 -13.50 5.46 9.18
N LYS A 39 -13.65 5.35 10.49
CA LYS A 39 -12.76 6.00 11.46
C LYS A 39 -11.63 5.08 11.83
N LEU A 40 -10.42 5.63 11.95
CA LEU A 40 -9.21 4.91 12.35
C LEU A 40 -8.98 3.64 11.50
N PRO A 41 -9.05 3.70 10.15
CA PRO A 41 -8.81 2.53 9.32
C PRO A 41 -7.43 1.95 9.61
N TYR A 42 -7.30 0.63 9.57
CA TYR A 42 -6.02 -0.01 9.74
C TYR A 42 -5.11 0.23 8.55
N LYS A 43 -3.89 0.56 8.83
CA LYS A 43 -2.80 0.69 7.86
C LYS A 43 -1.51 0.13 8.43
N TYR A 44 -0.48 0.04 7.62
CA TYR A 44 0.87 -0.23 8.06
C TYR A 44 1.71 1.05 7.98
N ALA A 45 2.34 1.40 9.11
CA ALA A 45 3.32 2.47 9.17
C ALA A 45 4.72 1.89 9.10
N SER A 46 5.58 2.51 8.30
CA SER A 46 7.01 2.15 8.22
C SER A 46 7.83 3.15 9.00
N THR A 47 8.75 2.65 9.79
CA THR A 47 9.77 3.44 10.48
C THR A 47 11.15 2.94 10.07
N TYR A 48 12.13 3.85 10.10
CA TYR A 48 13.52 3.54 9.82
C TYR A 48 14.34 3.84 11.07
N THR A 49 15.02 2.81 11.56
CA THR A 49 15.86 2.93 12.76
C THR A 49 17.32 2.75 12.35
N PRO A 50 18.23 3.64 12.76
CA PRO A 50 19.64 3.45 12.51
C PRO A 50 20.13 2.18 13.21
N PHE A 51 20.92 1.42 12.49
CA PHE A 51 21.52 0.18 12.96
C PHE A 51 23.00 0.19 12.61
N SER A 52 23.84 0.00 13.61
CA SER A 52 25.29 -0.10 13.46
C SER A 52 25.72 -1.55 13.56
N TYR A 53 26.58 -1.97 12.68
CA TYR A 53 27.13 -3.32 12.67
C TYR A 53 28.61 -3.30 12.33
N ASP A 54 29.31 -4.28 12.85
CA ASP A 54 30.75 -4.44 12.58
C ASP A 54 30.96 -5.22 11.30
N VAL A 55 31.73 -4.66 10.41
CA VAL A 55 32.21 -5.31 9.19
C VAL A 55 33.68 -5.65 9.38
N LEU A 56 34.03 -6.89 9.11
CA LEU A 56 35.42 -7.30 9.11
C LEU A 56 36.13 -6.69 7.88
N GLN A 57 37.21 -5.97 8.14
CA GLN A 57 38.10 -5.53 7.10
C GLN A 57 39.17 -6.60 6.90
N LEU A 58 39.34 -7.02 5.65
CA LEU A 58 40.43 -7.96 5.32
C LEU A 58 41.76 -7.26 5.55
N PRO A 59 42.75 -7.93 6.17
CA PRO A 59 44.09 -7.40 6.29
C PRO A 59 44.73 -7.11 4.90
N ASP A 60 45.61 -6.14 4.85
CA ASP A 60 46.29 -5.79 3.63
C ASP A 60 47.03 -7.02 3.05
N GLY A 61 46.83 -7.27 1.77
CA GLY A 61 47.40 -8.43 1.09
C GLY A 61 46.69 -9.76 1.34
N PHE A 62 45.62 -9.79 2.16
CA PHE A 62 44.83 -11.01 2.34
C PHE A 62 43.89 -11.23 1.15
N THR A 63 43.97 -12.40 0.56
CA THR A 63 43.07 -12.83 -0.52
C THR A 63 42.02 -13.78 0.06
N MET A 64 40.76 -13.46 -0.09
CA MET A 64 39.65 -14.34 0.37
C MET A 64 39.69 -15.66 -0.40
N PRO A 65 39.73 -16.80 0.28
CA PRO A 65 39.64 -18.09 -0.37
C PRO A 65 38.32 -18.30 -1.09
N THR A 66 38.30 -19.13 -2.13
CA THR A 66 37.06 -19.42 -2.90
C THR A 66 35.99 -20.11 -2.06
N ASN A 67 36.36 -20.97 -1.12
CA ASN A 67 35.47 -21.66 -0.18
C ASN A 67 35.95 -21.47 1.26
N PRO A 68 35.82 -20.28 1.86
CA PRO A 68 36.33 -20.02 3.17
C PRO A 68 35.57 -20.80 4.24
N GLN A 69 36.30 -21.42 5.16
CA GLN A 69 35.70 -21.86 6.42
C GLN A 69 35.78 -20.68 7.39
N ILE A 70 34.69 -20.40 8.09
CA ILE A 70 34.58 -19.31 9.04
C ILE A 70 34.32 -19.88 10.42
N ASN A 71 35.14 -19.46 11.37
CA ASN A 71 34.93 -19.75 12.79
C ASN A 71 34.82 -18.44 13.58
N ILE A 72 33.82 -18.34 14.45
CA ILE A 72 33.60 -17.18 15.29
C ILE A 72 33.79 -17.58 16.73
N ASP A 73 34.76 -16.96 17.40
CA ASP A 73 34.91 -17.09 18.84
C ASP A 73 33.81 -16.29 19.55
N ASN A 74 32.86 -16.97 20.12
CA ASN A 74 31.69 -16.36 20.78
C ASN A 74 32.05 -15.59 22.06
N GLN A 75 33.26 -15.80 22.63
CA GLN A 75 33.69 -15.08 23.83
C GLN A 75 34.34 -13.73 23.49
N THR A 76 35.16 -13.72 22.45
CA THR A 76 35.90 -12.52 22.08
C THR A 76 35.28 -11.79 20.86
N GLY A 77 34.40 -12.44 20.13
CA GLY A 77 33.85 -11.95 18.88
C GLY A 77 34.86 -11.97 17.72
N MET A 78 36.02 -12.60 17.93
CA MET A 78 37.04 -12.74 16.88
C MET A 78 36.55 -13.68 15.79
N VAL A 79 36.81 -13.31 14.55
CA VAL A 79 36.48 -14.13 13.38
C VAL A 79 37.77 -14.66 12.77
N TYR A 80 37.79 -15.94 12.49
CA TYR A 80 38.89 -16.63 11.87
C TYR A 80 38.45 -17.19 10.53
N ILE A 81 39.27 -17.02 9.50
CA ILE A 81 39.03 -17.55 8.16
C ILE A 81 40.13 -18.51 7.79
N ARG A 82 39.77 -19.63 7.16
CA ARG A 82 40.69 -20.63 6.65
C ARG A 82 40.28 -21.10 5.26
N ASP A 83 41.26 -21.31 4.39
CA ASP A 83 41.06 -22.05 3.16
C ASP A 83 40.91 -23.55 3.47
N ASN A 84 40.08 -24.26 2.74
CA ASN A 84 39.91 -25.70 2.86
C ASN A 84 41.21 -26.47 2.63
N ALA A 85 42.14 -25.92 1.84
CA ALA A 85 43.46 -26.47 1.56
C ALA A 85 44.51 -26.11 2.63
N SER A 86 44.21 -25.18 3.56
CA SER A 86 45.13 -24.69 4.57
C SER A 86 44.80 -25.23 5.96
N SER A 87 45.85 -25.56 6.73
CA SER A 87 45.68 -25.92 8.14
C SER A 87 45.62 -24.71 9.07
N TYR A 88 45.94 -23.51 8.57
CA TYR A 88 46.07 -22.32 9.38
C TYR A 88 44.80 -21.46 9.35
N TRP A 89 44.41 -21.01 10.54
CA TRP A 89 43.35 -20.03 10.71
C TRP A 89 43.93 -18.63 10.75
N THR A 90 43.45 -17.76 9.86
CA THR A 90 43.87 -16.36 9.82
C THR A 90 42.85 -15.53 10.63
N PRO A 91 43.26 -14.84 11.71
CA PRO A 91 42.37 -13.98 12.45
C PRO A 91 41.99 -12.73 11.64
N MET A 92 40.75 -12.35 11.70
CA MET A 92 40.19 -11.11 11.16
C MET A 92 39.93 -10.15 12.32
N ASP A 93 40.96 -9.43 12.71
CA ASP A 93 40.94 -8.59 13.91
C ASP A 93 40.59 -7.11 13.61
N VAL A 94 40.59 -6.73 12.37
CA VAL A 94 40.26 -5.35 11.96
C VAL A 94 38.78 -5.22 11.72
N LYS A 95 38.10 -4.45 12.56
CA LYS A 95 36.67 -4.15 12.46
C LYS A 95 36.47 -2.71 12.01
N VAL A 96 35.58 -2.53 11.07
CA VAL A 96 35.04 -1.23 10.72
C VAL A 96 33.56 -1.24 11.07
N THR A 97 33.14 -0.30 11.91
CA THR A 97 31.72 -0.14 12.19
C THR A 97 31.07 0.58 11.02
N ASP A 98 30.11 -0.06 10.39
CA ASP A 98 29.28 0.51 9.35
C ASP A 98 27.87 0.78 9.87
N GLN A 99 27.12 1.62 9.18
CA GLN A 99 25.78 2.01 9.59
C GLN A 99 24.79 1.82 8.44
N THR A 100 23.63 1.32 8.79
CA THR A 100 22.51 1.18 7.85
C THR A 100 21.22 1.58 8.56
N PHE A 101 20.12 1.62 7.79
CA PHE A 101 18.80 1.77 8.36
C PHE A 101 18.00 0.48 8.21
N VAL A 102 17.43 0.03 9.30
CA VAL A 102 16.51 -1.10 9.30
C VAL A 102 15.09 -0.57 9.19
N LYS A 103 14.39 -0.99 8.13
CA LYS A 103 12.97 -0.71 7.97
C LYS A 103 12.16 -1.68 8.82
N SER A 104 11.37 -1.14 9.72
CA SER A 104 10.38 -1.87 10.51
C SER A 104 8.99 -1.44 10.08
N THR A 105 8.04 -2.34 10.18
CA THR A 105 6.64 -2.08 9.83
C THR A 105 5.77 -2.50 11.00
N SER A 106 4.89 -1.60 11.42
CA SER A 106 3.90 -1.86 12.47
C SER A 106 2.49 -1.54 11.98
N PRO A 107 1.47 -2.26 12.46
CA PRO A 107 0.09 -1.85 12.25
C PRO A 107 -0.15 -0.51 12.97
N ASP A 108 -0.93 0.37 12.34
CA ASP A 108 -1.26 1.69 12.85
C ASP A 108 -2.68 2.08 12.42
N ASN A 109 -3.21 3.14 12.98
CA ASN A 109 -4.47 3.71 12.56
C ASN A 109 -4.24 4.85 11.58
N GLY A 110 -4.94 4.79 10.45
CA GLY A 110 -4.99 5.86 9.48
C GLY A 110 -6.00 6.95 9.86
N MET A 111 -6.04 7.98 9.04
CA MET A 111 -7.07 9.01 9.12
C MET A 111 -8.39 8.55 8.49
N ASP A 112 -9.45 9.22 8.85
CA ASP A 112 -10.80 8.87 8.40
C ASP A 112 -10.93 8.81 6.86
N VAL A 113 -11.58 7.75 6.40
CA VAL A 113 -12.00 7.61 5.00
C VAL A 113 -13.48 7.91 4.91
N ILE A 114 -13.84 8.84 4.04
CA ILE A 114 -15.24 9.23 3.80
C ILE A 114 -15.59 8.81 2.38
N ARG A 115 -16.69 8.07 2.24
CA ARG A 115 -17.31 7.73 0.97
C ARG A 115 -18.75 8.12 1.00
N ARG A 116 -19.21 8.82 -0.02
CA ARG A 116 -20.63 9.21 -0.17
C ARG A 116 -20.99 9.17 -1.65
N GLY A 117 -22.24 8.89 -1.92
CA GLY A 117 -22.71 8.81 -3.29
C GLY A 117 -24.22 8.72 -3.41
N ALA A 118 -24.63 8.62 -4.65
CA ALA A 118 -26.00 8.36 -5.01
C ALA A 118 -26.04 7.36 -6.16
N GLU A 119 -27.03 6.50 -6.13
CA GLU A 119 -27.32 5.50 -7.13
C GLU A 119 -28.73 5.70 -7.66
N MET A 120 -28.92 5.51 -8.96
CA MET A 120 -30.20 5.62 -9.61
C MET A 120 -30.42 4.43 -10.53
N ILE A 121 -31.60 3.85 -10.44
CA ILE A 121 -32.05 2.81 -11.37
C ILE A 121 -33.37 3.29 -11.94
N VAL A 122 -33.50 3.27 -13.27
CA VAL A 122 -34.73 3.59 -13.96
C VAL A 122 -35.11 2.42 -14.86
N ASP A 123 -36.20 1.75 -14.53
CA ASP A 123 -36.82 0.71 -15.35
C ASP A 123 -37.97 1.32 -16.15
N PHE A 124 -37.80 1.39 -17.47
CA PHE A 124 -38.84 1.86 -18.37
C PHE A 124 -39.86 0.75 -18.68
N PRO A 125 -41.08 1.07 -19.04
CA PRO A 125 -42.04 0.07 -19.50
C PRO A 125 -41.59 -0.59 -20.80
N GLU A 126 -42.04 -1.82 -21.04
CA GLU A 126 -41.81 -2.51 -22.31
C GLU A 126 -42.47 -1.76 -23.46
N ILE A 127 -41.70 -1.47 -24.51
CA ILE A 127 -42.18 -0.96 -25.78
C ILE A 127 -42.79 -2.13 -26.51
N THR A 128 -44.09 -2.27 -26.47
CA THR A 128 -44.84 -3.45 -26.95
C THR A 128 -44.53 -3.85 -28.40
N PRO A 129 -44.44 -2.94 -29.39
CA PRO A 129 -44.19 -3.33 -30.79
C PRO A 129 -42.88 -4.06 -30.98
N ILE A 130 -41.83 -3.68 -30.25
CA ILE A 130 -40.50 -4.26 -30.39
C ILE A 130 -40.15 -5.22 -29.24
N ARG A 131 -41.07 -5.41 -28.30
CA ARG A 131 -40.88 -6.26 -27.11
C ARG A 131 -39.61 -5.97 -26.35
N THR A 132 -39.20 -4.70 -26.28
CA THR A 132 -37.96 -4.26 -25.68
C THR A 132 -38.23 -3.37 -24.45
N GLN A 133 -37.58 -3.66 -23.36
CA GLN A 133 -37.55 -2.86 -22.15
C GLN A 133 -36.15 -2.24 -22.01
N PHE A 134 -36.11 -0.98 -21.61
CA PHE A 134 -34.86 -0.30 -21.26
C PHE A 134 -34.71 -0.16 -19.76
N ARG A 135 -33.48 -0.30 -19.30
CA ARG A 135 -33.07 0.00 -17.93
C ARG A 135 -31.86 0.91 -17.98
N VAL A 136 -31.86 1.94 -17.15
CA VAL A 136 -30.74 2.85 -16.95
C VAL A 136 -30.28 2.71 -15.51
N ASP A 137 -29.00 2.42 -15.33
CA ASP A 137 -28.33 2.38 -14.03
C ASP A 137 -27.28 3.48 -14.02
N ALA A 138 -27.25 4.31 -12.98
CA ALA A 138 -26.24 5.33 -12.79
C ALA A 138 -25.78 5.39 -11.34
N ALA A 139 -24.51 5.53 -11.12
CA ALA A 139 -23.90 5.65 -9.80
C ALA A 139 -22.87 6.77 -9.77
N TYR A 140 -22.96 7.63 -8.77
CA TYR A 140 -21.94 8.62 -8.47
C TYR A 140 -21.35 8.37 -7.10
N THR A 141 -20.03 8.28 -7.03
CA THR A 141 -19.29 8.07 -5.79
C THR A 141 -18.24 9.17 -5.60
N TYR A 142 -18.25 9.77 -4.43
CA TYR A 142 -17.18 10.61 -3.94
C TYR A 142 -16.45 9.92 -2.81
N THR A 143 -15.14 9.77 -2.94
CA THR A 143 -14.27 9.24 -1.88
C THR A 143 -13.24 10.27 -1.47
N LYS A 144 -13.13 10.51 -0.17
CA LYS A 144 -12.07 11.34 0.43
C LYS A 144 -11.24 10.45 1.33
N TYR A 145 -9.97 10.34 0.98
CA TYR A 145 -8.95 9.68 1.77
C TYR A 145 -7.86 10.70 2.13
N ILE A 146 -7.50 10.79 3.39
CA ILE A 146 -6.41 11.64 3.88
C ILE A 146 -5.43 10.74 4.63
N ASP A 147 -4.16 10.87 4.35
CA ASP A 147 -3.10 10.20 5.09
C ASP A 147 -2.02 11.21 5.44
N ASN A 148 -1.76 11.36 6.72
CA ASN A 148 -0.72 12.26 7.25
C ASN A 148 0.60 11.51 7.51
N SER A 149 0.74 10.27 7.05
CA SER A 149 2.00 9.55 7.16
C SER A 149 3.07 10.27 6.36
N LEU A 150 4.25 10.41 6.94
CA LEU A 150 5.37 11.02 6.26
C LEU A 150 5.83 10.15 5.09
N SER A 151 6.16 10.80 3.99
CA SER A 151 6.79 10.14 2.84
C SER A 151 8.29 10.07 3.09
N TYR A 152 8.79 8.85 3.29
CA TYR A 152 10.20 8.60 3.47
C TYR A 152 10.87 8.30 2.14
N TYR A 153 12.07 8.81 1.98
CA TYR A 153 13.02 8.42 0.95
C TYR A 153 14.18 7.69 1.59
N TYR A 154 14.41 6.45 1.19
CA TYR A 154 15.55 5.65 1.62
C TYR A 154 16.44 5.35 0.43
N GLN A 155 17.69 5.80 0.50
CA GLN A 155 18.68 5.50 -0.50
C GLN A 155 19.62 4.41 -0.01
N ASN A 156 19.63 3.29 -0.71
CA ASN A 156 20.56 2.21 -0.47
C ASN A 156 21.74 2.30 -1.46
N GLY A 157 22.95 2.10 -0.97
CA GLY A 157 24.13 1.93 -1.82
C GLY A 157 24.78 3.22 -2.35
N TRP A 158 24.58 4.36 -1.70
CA TRP A 158 25.36 5.56 -2.02
C TRP A 158 26.75 5.43 -1.43
N SER A 159 27.78 5.37 -2.30
CA SER A 159 29.17 5.51 -1.87
C SER A 159 29.67 6.90 -2.23
N HIS A 160 30.21 7.61 -1.27
CA HIS A 160 30.89 8.87 -1.50
C HIS A 160 32.39 8.60 -1.58
N THR A 161 32.95 8.62 -2.80
CA THR A 161 34.36 8.27 -3.08
C THR A 161 35.36 9.16 -2.38
N SER A 162 34.99 10.37 -1.96
CA SER A 162 35.89 11.34 -1.32
C SER A 162 36.10 11.11 0.18
N LEU A 163 35.34 10.22 0.82
CA LEU A 163 35.40 9.96 2.24
C LEU A 163 35.74 8.47 2.51
N ALA A 164 36.91 8.05 2.08
CA ALA A 164 37.49 6.75 2.42
C ALA A 164 36.63 5.52 2.05
N ASN A 165 36.05 5.51 0.85
CA ASN A 165 35.28 4.38 0.29
C ASN A 165 34.13 3.85 1.18
N ARG A 166 33.58 4.68 2.05
CA ARG A 166 32.46 4.32 2.89
C ARG A 166 31.13 4.58 2.19
N SER A 167 30.23 3.61 2.28
CA SER A 167 28.86 3.79 1.86
C SER A 167 28.11 4.59 2.93
N TYR A 168 27.49 5.70 2.52
CA TYR A 168 26.60 6.42 3.40
C TYR A 168 25.16 6.12 3.00
N GLN A 169 24.38 5.76 3.99
CA GLN A 169 22.95 5.56 3.82
C GLN A 169 22.22 6.66 4.57
N TYR A 170 21.15 7.17 4.00
CA TYR A 170 20.32 8.16 4.67
C TYR A 170 18.83 7.89 4.43
N VAL A 171 18.06 8.32 5.39
CA VAL A 171 16.59 8.38 5.29
C VAL A 171 16.20 9.84 5.28
N GLY A 172 15.63 10.28 4.16
CA GLY A 172 15.09 11.61 4.01
C GLY A 172 13.58 11.61 4.15
N ILE A 173 13.03 12.77 4.41
CA ILE A 173 11.59 13.01 4.40
C ILE A 173 11.31 13.99 3.28
N TYR A 174 10.36 13.67 2.39
CA TYR A 174 9.96 14.59 1.36
C TYR A 174 9.28 15.81 1.97
N ALA A 175 9.66 16.98 1.48
CA ALA A 175 9.05 18.24 1.87
C ALA A 175 8.73 19.07 0.61
N ASN A 176 7.71 19.90 0.70
CA ASN A 176 7.38 20.93 -0.28
C ASN A 176 7.47 22.29 0.42
N GLY A 177 8.60 22.96 0.24
CA GLY A 177 8.96 24.11 1.06
C GLY A 177 9.06 23.73 2.54
N ASP A 178 8.41 24.48 3.41
CA ASP A 178 8.38 24.25 4.85
C ASP A 178 7.39 23.14 5.28
N ASN A 179 6.63 22.59 4.35
CA ASN A 179 5.63 21.56 4.63
C ASN A 179 6.18 20.16 4.35
N LEU A 180 6.10 19.29 5.34
CA LEU A 180 6.41 17.87 5.15
C LEU A 180 5.39 17.22 4.22
N SER A 181 5.89 16.49 3.24
CA SER A 181 5.04 15.72 2.33
C SER A 181 4.53 14.45 3.00
N THR A 182 3.25 14.17 2.79
CA THR A 182 2.60 12.94 3.24
C THR A 182 2.30 12.02 2.07
N THR A 183 2.27 10.72 2.32
CA THR A 183 2.11 9.67 1.29
C THR A 183 0.84 9.77 0.48
N ALA A 184 -0.17 10.44 1.01
CA ALA A 184 -1.42 10.65 0.30
C ALA A 184 -2.02 12.00 0.65
N ASN A 185 -1.44 13.06 0.16
CA ASN A 185 -1.89 14.45 0.36
C ASN A 185 -3.37 14.69 0.01
N GLY A 186 -4.27 14.02 0.71
CA GLY A 186 -5.70 14.16 0.54
C GLY A 186 -6.18 13.74 -0.84
N LYS A 187 -6.18 12.46 -1.12
CA LYS A 187 -6.76 11.94 -2.35
C LYS A 187 -8.28 12.10 -2.31
N ARG A 188 -8.81 12.87 -3.24
CA ARG A 188 -10.24 13.00 -3.50
C ARG A 188 -10.53 12.38 -4.86
N THR A 189 -11.44 11.43 -4.89
CA THR A 189 -11.80 10.74 -6.11
C THR A 189 -13.29 10.91 -6.36
N HIS A 190 -13.64 11.21 -7.59
CA HIS A 190 -15.00 11.24 -8.10
C HIS A 190 -15.12 10.14 -9.15
N SER A 191 -16.12 9.29 -9.04
CA SER A 191 -16.47 8.28 -10.03
C SER A 191 -17.91 8.46 -10.44
N LEU A 192 -18.15 8.40 -11.74
CA LEU A 192 -19.48 8.37 -12.34
C LEU A 192 -19.51 7.15 -13.26
N ASP A 193 -20.41 6.23 -12.95
CA ASP A 193 -20.65 5.03 -13.72
C ASP A 193 -22.11 5.08 -14.22
N ALA A 194 -22.33 4.81 -15.52
CA ALA A 194 -23.66 4.78 -16.08
C ALA A 194 -23.75 3.68 -17.15
N ASN A 195 -24.84 2.91 -17.11
CA ASN A 195 -25.11 1.83 -18.03
C ASN A 195 -26.54 1.93 -18.54
N ILE A 196 -26.75 1.52 -19.79
CA ILE A 196 -28.07 1.37 -20.39
C ILE A 196 -28.20 -0.08 -20.86
N THR A 197 -29.19 -0.78 -20.33
CA THR A 197 -29.46 -2.16 -20.72
C THR A 197 -30.76 -2.22 -21.54
N ALA A 198 -30.71 -2.85 -22.70
CA ALA A 198 -31.88 -3.18 -23.51
C ALA A 198 -32.20 -4.68 -23.38
N ILE A 199 -33.43 -5.02 -23.01
CA ILE A 199 -33.91 -6.38 -22.82
C ILE A 199 -35.01 -6.65 -23.84
N THR A 200 -34.75 -7.47 -24.87
CA THR A 200 -35.69 -7.80 -25.92
C THR A 200 -36.19 -9.23 -25.73
N ARG A 201 -37.50 -9.41 -25.72
CA ARG A 201 -38.16 -10.73 -25.65
C ARG A 201 -38.62 -11.15 -27.05
N ILE A 202 -38.26 -12.36 -27.46
CA ILE A 202 -38.63 -12.97 -28.73
C ILE A 202 -39.53 -14.19 -28.42
N PRO A 203 -40.85 -14.02 -28.23
CA PRO A 203 -41.73 -15.09 -27.75
C PRO A 203 -41.77 -16.29 -28.69
N LYS A 204 -41.73 -16.09 -30.01
CA LYS A 204 -41.74 -17.18 -30.97
C LYS A 204 -40.54 -18.12 -30.85
N ALA A 205 -39.39 -17.60 -30.48
CA ALA A 205 -38.16 -18.36 -30.29
C ALA A 205 -37.96 -18.78 -28.79
N ARG A 206 -38.84 -18.34 -27.88
CA ARG A 206 -38.68 -18.47 -26.43
C ARG A 206 -37.34 -17.94 -25.92
N LEU A 207 -36.87 -16.85 -26.53
CA LEU A 207 -35.55 -16.25 -26.30
C LEU A 207 -35.70 -14.86 -25.67
N THR A 208 -34.80 -14.55 -24.72
CA THR A 208 -34.59 -13.19 -24.22
C THR A 208 -33.15 -12.78 -24.49
N VAL A 209 -32.94 -11.64 -25.11
CA VAL A 209 -31.63 -11.07 -25.41
C VAL A 209 -31.47 -9.81 -24.57
N SER A 210 -30.38 -9.71 -23.85
CA SER A 210 -29.98 -8.48 -23.15
C SER A 210 -28.68 -7.94 -23.74
N TYR A 211 -28.63 -6.64 -23.86
CA TYR A 211 -27.46 -5.88 -24.33
C TYR A 211 -27.25 -4.70 -23.37
N THR A 212 -26.00 -4.57 -22.87
CA THR A 212 -25.58 -3.49 -21.94
C THR A 212 -24.42 -2.74 -22.55
#